data_ef0622e0e2211f8651b3de37b01d9c1f
#
_entry.id   ef0622e0e2211f8651b3de37b01d9c1f
#
_cell.length_a   1.000
_cell.length_b   1.000
_cell.length_c   1.000
_cell.angle_alpha   90.00
_cell.angle_beta   90.00
_cell.angle_gamma   90.00
#
_symmetry.space_group_name_H-M   'P 1'
#
loop_
_entity.id
_entity.type
_entity.pdbx_description
1 polymer ?
#
loop_
_entity_poly.entity_id
_entity_poly.type
_entity_poly.pdbx_seq_one_letter_code
_entity_poly.pdbx_strand_id
1 'polypeptide(L)'
;MTQPTSTHPQVSKWLEHVRALAVDIGPRGSTRDGERKGAEYAQAQFKKIGLKPVWETFLSARSIFLPHLIGCVLMLVAFSIYPLGGWITALIAALLSILVLISELQELSFQDNFYRRIVPRGESQNVHVVIPPTGEHKQDLVLVGHLDSQRTPFIFRSPAHVKVYDNMTTVVFITFIAQAILFTLGIFFPWSWIWYATIPTAFCAILLGAACIEADSTPFTAGANDNATAVGIVLTLAEGLKAHPLQNTRVFAVCTGCEEVQHYGMIDFYNRHRGELKDPKALIFEMLGCSGPAWLTREGIIVPFKADPNLLATIEKLASEHPEWKAYPAKISGGNTEMADAIRYKVPAITLFGMTREGISPYWHVKADTFDKMDPEVMERTWNMTTALIHKIDN
;
A
#
# COMPACT_ATOMS: atom_id res chain seq x y z
N MET A 1 -9.27 -28.01 8.49
CA MET A 1 -8.51 -27.64 7.29
C MET A 1 -7.06 -28.04 7.52
N THR A 2 -6.42 -28.69 6.56
CA THR A 2 -5.00 -29.03 6.62
C THR A 2 -4.19 -27.74 6.54
N GLN A 3 -3.16 -27.59 7.39
CA GLN A 3 -2.27 -26.42 7.33
C GLN A 3 -1.42 -26.48 6.04
N PRO A 4 -1.14 -25.34 5.39
CA PRO A 4 -0.27 -25.28 4.22
C PRO A 4 1.13 -25.80 4.58
N THR A 5 1.65 -26.72 3.78
CA THR A 5 2.99 -27.27 3.95
C THR A 5 3.68 -27.39 2.59
N SER A 6 4.99 -27.27 2.55
CA SER A 6 5.79 -27.42 1.33
C SER A 6 6.98 -28.33 1.57
N THR A 7 7.37 -29.10 0.55
CA THR A 7 8.63 -29.86 0.53
C THR A 7 9.81 -28.99 0.05
N HIS A 8 9.55 -27.85 -0.58
CA HIS A 8 10.57 -26.90 -0.98
C HIS A 8 11.12 -26.16 0.26
N PRO A 9 12.42 -26.27 0.59
CA PRO A 9 12.94 -25.77 1.87
C PRO A 9 12.71 -24.28 2.10
N GLN A 10 12.85 -23.46 1.06
CA GLN A 10 12.68 -22.00 1.19
C GLN A 10 11.19 -21.61 1.32
N VAL A 11 10.30 -22.31 0.63
CA VAL A 11 8.85 -22.09 0.78
C VAL A 11 8.37 -22.53 2.17
N SER A 12 8.89 -23.65 2.69
CA SER A 12 8.59 -24.08 4.06
C SER A 12 8.98 -23.00 5.08
N LYS A 13 10.19 -22.44 4.95
CA LYS A 13 10.65 -21.34 5.79
C LYS A 13 9.80 -20.07 5.63
N TRP A 14 9.46 -19.72 4.39
CA TRP A 14 8.57 -18.61 4.11
C TRP A 14 7.21 -18.79 4.78
N LEU A 15 6.61 -19.97 4.71
CA LEU A 15 5.38 -20.32 5.42
C LEU A 15 5.51 -20.22 6.95
N GLU A 16 6.66 -20.57 7.52
CA GLU A 16 6.93 -20.37 8.95
C GLU A 16 6.86 -18.88 9.34
N HIS A 17 7.44 -18.00 8.52
CA HIS A 17 7.35 -16.55 8.75
C HIS A 17 5.91 -16.04 8.61
N VAL A 18 5.16 -16.47 7.58
CA VAL A 18 3.75 -16.11 7.41
C VAL A 18 2.93 -16.58 8.61
N ARG A 19 3.15 -17.81 9.08
CA ARG A 19 2.46 -18.34 10.26
C ARG A 19 2.76 -17.53 11.51
N ALA A 20 4.03 -17.22 11.76
CA ALA A 20 4.44 -16.44 12.92
C ALA A 20 3.77 -15.05 12.94
N LEU A 21 3.73 -14.38 11.78
CA LEU A 21 3.12 -13.04 11.66
C LEU A 21 1.60 -13.08 11.73
N ALA A 22 0.95 -13.97 10.98
CA ALA A 22 -0.50 -13.97 10.84
C ALA A 22 -1.24 -14.76 11.94
N VAL A 23 -0.59 -15.77 12.56
CA VAL A 23 -1.22 -16.63 13.57
C VAL A 23 -0.71 -16.31 14.97
N ASP A 24 0.62 -16.34 15.16
CA ASP A 24 1.21 -16.22 16.49
C ASP A 24 1.18 -14.75 16.99
N ILE A 25 1.35 -13.77 16.09
CA ILE A 25 1.19 -12.34 16.37
C ILE A 25 -0.25 -11.89 16.09
N GLY A 26 -0.80 -12.25 14.93
CA GLY A 26 -2.15 -11.92 14.50
C GLY A 26 -2.28 -10.52 13.85
N PRO A 27 -3.40 -9.81 14.04
CA PRO A 27 -3.65 -8.51 13.42
C PRO A 27 -2.58 -7.47 13.73
N ARG A 28 -2.07 -6.82 12.67
CA ARG A 28 -0.92 -5.91 12.74
C ARG A 28 -1.26 -4.49 12.25
N GLY A 29 -2.39 -3.95 12.72
CA GLY A 29 -2.82 -2.61 12.29
C GLY A 29 -1.74 -1.54 12.48
N SER A 30 -1.64 -0.64 11.51
CA SER A 30 -0.69 0.48 11.47
C SER A 30 -0.66 1.26 12.79
N THR A 31 0.53 1.57 13.29
CA THR A 31 0.78 2.26 14.59
C THR A 31 0.23 1.52 15.82
N ARG A 32 -0.05 0.21 15.74
CA ARG A 32 -0.56 -0.62 16.84
C ARG A 32 0.50 -1.60 17.34
N ASP A 33 0.26 -2.17 18.50
CA ASP A 33 1.16 -3.16 19.12
C ASP A 33 1.40 -4.37 18.23
N GLY A 34 0.42 -4.79 17.41
CA GLY A 34 0.57 -5.88 16.47
C GLY A 34 1.63 -5.61 15.40
N GLU A 35 1.61 -4.43 14.78
CA GLU A 35 2.62 -4.00 13.82
C GLU A 35 4.02 -3.96 14.47
N ARG A 36 4.12 -3.37 15.66
CA ARG A 36 5.37 -3.32 16.43
C ARG A 36 5.92 -4.73 16.72
N LYS A 37 5.07 -5.67 17.16
CA LYS A 37 5.45 -7.08 17.36
C LYS A 37 5.92 -7.73 16.05
N GLY A 38 5.29 -7.41 14.91
CA GLY A 38 5.74 -7.83 13.58
C GLY A 38 7.15 -7.32 13.26
N ALA A 39 7.42 -6.06 13.56
CA ALA A 39 8.74 -5.45 13.40
C ALA A 39 9.79 -6.08 14.35
N GLU A 40 9.43 -6.32 15.61
CA GLU A 40 10.29 -7.01 16.59
C GLU A 40 10.63 -8.43 16.12
N TYR A 41 9.63 -9.13 15.55
CA TYR A 41 9.84 -10.44 14.94
C TYR A 41 10.84 -10.37 13.76
N ALA A 42 10.62 -9.46 12.81
CA ALA A 42 11.51 -9.28 11.66
C ALA A 42 12.95 -8.94 12.14
N GLN A 43 13.10 -8.03 13.10
CA GLN A 43 14.38 -7.68 13.70
C GLN A 43 15.07 -8.91 14.31
N ALA A 44 14.31 -9.74 15.03
CA ALA A 44 14.84 -10.96 15.66
C ALA A 44 15.31 -11.98 14.61
N GLN A 45 14.55 -12.16 13.50
CA GLN A 45 14.95 -13.06 12.42
C GLN A 45 16.23 -12.57 11.72
N PHE A 46 16.35 -11.28 11.42
CA PHE A 46 17.59 -10.73 10.87
C PHE A 46 18.79 -10.92 11.80
N LYS A 47 18.62 -10.71 13.11
CA LYS A 47 19.68 -11.00 14.10
C LYS A 47 20.07 -12.48 14.14
N LYS A 48 19.09 -13.37 14.07
CA LYS A 48 19.29 -14.83 14.10
C LYS A 48 20.17 -15.33 12.96
N ILE A 49 20.07 -14.73 11.78
CA ILE A 49 20.93 -15.04 10.62
C ILE A 49 22.24 -14.26 10.59
N GLY A 50 22.57 -13.53 11.66
CA GLY A 50 23.84 -12.79 11.80
C GLY A 50 23.91 -11.47 11.05
N LEU A 51 22.76 -10.90 10.67
CA LEU A 51 22.68 -9.55 10.12
C LEU A 51 22.50 -8.51 11.24
N LYS A 52 22.80 -7.25 10.95
CA LYS A 52 22.66 -6.13 11.89
C LYS A 52 21.45 -5.28 11.48
N PRO A 53 20.24 -5.56 12.00
CA PRO A 53 19.07 -4.77 11.65
C PRO A 53 19.14 -3.36 12.21
N VAL A 54 18.71 -2.42 11.38
CA VAL A 54 18.46 -1.03 11.74
C VAL A 54 16.96 -0.90 12.02
N TRP A 55 16.64 -0.19 13.11
CA TRP A 55 15.28 0.12 13.53
C TRP A 55 15.08 1.62 13.41
N GLU A 56 14.13 2.07 12.61
CA GLU A 56 13.87 3.47 12.33
C GLU A 56 12.43 3.84 12.65
N THR A 57 12.25 4.72 13.62
CA THR A 57 10.92 5.20 14.01
C THR A 57 10.51 6.43 13.22
N PHE A 58 9.22 6.55 12.97
CA PHE A 58 8.58 7.70 12.33
C PHE A 58 7.16 7.92 12.87
N LEU A 59 6.56 9.07 12.56
CA LEU A 59 5.18 9.39 12.89
C LEU A 59 4.28 9.17 11.66
N SER A 60 3.23 8.40 11.83
CA SER A 60 2.23 8.11 10.80
C SER A 60 0.82 8.49 11.24
N ALA A 61 -0.08 8.67 10.28
CA ALA A 61 -1.52 8.65 10.53
C ALA A 61 -1.94 7.29 11.10
N ARG A 62 -3.00 7.27 11.91
CA ARG A 62 -3.54 6.03 12.50
C ARG A 62 -4.64 5.37 11.67
N SER A 63 -5.11 6.03 10.63
CA SER A 63 -6.22 5.58 9.80
C SER A 63 -6.14 6.21 8.42
N ILE A 64 -6.42 5.42 7.39
CA ILE A 64 -6.61 5.88 6.02
C ILE A 64 -7.99 6.53 5.82
N PHE A 65 -8.98 6.22 6.67
CA PHE A 65 -10.36 6.66 6.51
C PHE A 65 -10.64 8.04 7.12
N LEU A 66 -9.92 8.41 8.19
CA LEU A 66 -10.13 9.69 8.88
C LEU A 66 -9.85 10.93 8.01
N PRO A 67 -8.86 10.96 7.11
CA PRO A 67 -8.69 12.09 6.18
C PRO A 67 -9.97 12.36 5.37
N HIS A 68 -10.54 11.33 4.77
CA HIS A 68 -11.77 11.44 3.96
C HIS A 68 -13.00 11.82 4.80
N LEU A 69 -13.10 11.32 6.05
CA LEU A 69 -14.14 11.75 6.99
C LEU A 69 -14.04 13.26 7.28
N ILE A 70 -12.84 13.79 7.49
CA ILE A 70 -12.60 15.22 7.69
C ILE A 70 -13.06 16.01 6.45
N GLY A 71 -12.73 15.53 5.24
CA GLY A 71 -13.20 16.11 4.00
C GLY A 71 -14.72 16.19 3.92
N CYS A 72 -15.40 15.08 4.24
CA CYS A 72 -16.87 15.04 4.30
C CYS A 72 -17.44 16.04 5.31
N VAL A 73 -16.88 16.13 6.52
CA VAL A 73 -17.33 17.08 7.54
C VAL A 73 -17.12 18.53 7.07
N LEU A 74 -15.98 18.86 6.47
CA LEU A 74 -15.73 20.23 5.96
C LEU A 74 -16.67 20.59 4.80
N MET A 75 -17.02 19.66 3.91
CA MET A 75 -18.01 19.88 2.86
C MET A 75 -19.41 20.15 3.44
N LEU A 76 -19.80 19.41 4.50
CA LEU A 76 -21.06 19.65 5.22
C LEU A 76 -21.06 21.00 5.96
N VAL A 77 -19.94 21.39 6.55
CA VAL A 77 -19.78 22.72 7.17
C VAL A 77 -19.93 23.82 6.11
N ALA A 78 -19.28 23.68 4.95
CA ALA A 78 -19.42 24.62 3.85
C ALA A 78 -20.88 24.71 3.36
N PHE A 79 -21.55 23.58 3.19
CA PHE A 79 -22.98 23.50 2.86
C PHE A 79 -23.86 24.24 3.87
N SER A 80 -23.57 24.12 5.17
CA SER A 80 -24.37 24.72 6.26
C SER A 80 -24.10 26.22 6.43
N ILE A 81 -22.91 26.71 6.09
CA ILE A 81 -22.54 28.14 6.18
C ILE A 81 -23.13 28.95 5.02
N TYR A 82 -23.16 28.37 3.81
CA TYR A 82 -23.56 29.11 2.61
C TYR A 82 -24.92 29.78 2.72
N PRO A 83 -26.01 29.15 3.24
CA PRO A 83 -27.34 29.75 3.32
C PRO A 83 -27.48 30.86 4.38
N LEU A 84 -26.47 31.10 5.23
CA LEU A 84 -26.48 32.21 6.19
C LEU A 84 -26.47 33.58 5.47
N GLY A 85 -26.10 33.60 4.18
CA GLY A 85 -26.27 34.73 3.28
C GLY A 85 -25.08 35.69 3.26
N GLY A 86 -24.97 36.39 2.13
CA GLY A 86 -23.92 37.37 1.88
C GLY A 86 -22.65 36.81 1.24
N TRP A 87 -21.84 37.67 0.67
CA TRP A 87 -20.64 37.31 -0.07
C TRP A 87 -19.55 36.68 0.83
N ILE A 88 -19.51 37.06 2.11
CA ILE A 88 -18.51 36.53 3.07
C ILE A 88 -18.75 35.05 3.32
N THR A 89 -20.00 34.65 3.58
CA THR A 89 -20.35 33.24 3.83
C THR A 89 -20.14 32.39 2.58
N ALA A 90 -20.47 32.93 1.40
CA ALA A 90 -20.19 32.27 0.13
C ALA A 90 -18.68 32.10 -0.09
N LEU A 91 -17.85 33.09 0.24
CA LEU A 91 -16.39 33.02 0.17
C LEU A 91 -15.84 31.94 1.12
N ILE A 92 -16.29 31.91 2.37
CA ILE A 92 -15.85 30.90 3.35
C ILE A 92 -16.23 29.49 2.86
N ALA A 93 -17.47 29.30 2.41
CA ALA A 93 -17.95 28.01 1.89
C ALA A 93 -17.17 27.56 0.65
N ALA A 94 -16.85 28.49 -0.27
CA ALA A 94 -16.03 28.21 -1.44
C ALA A 94 -14.60 27.80 -1.05
N LEU A 95 -13.95 28.57 -0.15
CA LEU A 95 -12.59 28.29 0.31
C LEU A 95 -12.50 26.92 1.02
N LEU A 96 -13.47 26.58 1.87
CA LEU A 96 -13.54 25.26 2.52
C LEU A 96 -13.68 24.14 1.47
N SER A 97 -14.58 24.30 0.50
CA SER A 97 -14.78 23.30 -0.55
C SER A 97 -13.54 23.11 -1.43
N ILE A 98 -12.85 24.20 -1.78
CA ILE A 98 -11.59 24.16 -2.53
C ILE A 98 -10.48 23.49 -1.70
N LEU A 99 -10.35 23.82 -0.41
CA LEU A 99 -9.39 23.18 0.49
C LEU A 99 -9.60 21.67 0.55
N VAL A 100 -10.86 21.22 0.65
CA VAL A 100 -11.20 19.79 0.63
C VAL A 100 -10.78 19.16 -0.68
N LEU A 101 -11.12 19.73 -1.83
CA LEU A 101 -10.75 19.18 -3.14
C LEU A 101 -9.23 19.03 -3.32
N ILE A 102 -8.47 20.06 -2.94
CA ILE A 102 -7.00 20.01 -3.02
C ILE A 102 -6.48 18.90 -2.11
N SER A 103 -6.99 18.82 -0.88
CA SER A 103 -6.54 17.80 0.08
C SER A 103 -6.91 16.39 -0.34
N GLU A 104 -8.11 16.18 -0.91
CA GLU A 104 -8.52 14.87 -1.47
C GLU A 104 -7.65 14.46 -2.66
N LEU A 105 -7.36 15.38 -3.59
CA LEU A 105 -6.47 15.10 -4.73
C LEU A 105 -5.07 14.71 -4.26
N GLN A 106 -4.55 15.40 -3.26
CA GLN A 106 -3.24 15.08 -2.68
C GLN A 106 -3.28 13.75 -1.93
N GLU A 107 -4.34 13.47 -1.15
CA GLU A 107 -4.50 12.22 -0.41
C GLU A 107 -4.60 11.03 -1.35
N LEU A 108 -5.48 11.09 -2.36
CA LEU A 108 -5.62 10.07 -3.39
C LEU A 108 -4.38 9.92 -4.30
N SER A 109 -3.48 10.90 -4.25
CA SER A 109 -2.18 10.86 -4.92
C SER A 109 -1.03 10.51 -3.96
N PHE A 110 -1.29 10.10 -2.71
CA PHE A 110 -0.31 9.74 -1.69
C PHE A 110 0.69 10.87 -1.38
N GLN A 111 0.23 12.12 -1.42
CA GLN A 111 1.04 13.31 -1.14
C GLN A 111 0.70 13.89 0.23
N ASP A 112 1.67 14.60 0.83
CA ASP A 112 1.39 15.37 2.06
C ASP A 112 0.32 16.42 1.80
N ASN A 113 -0.61 16.57 2.77
CA ASN A 113 -1.76 17.44 2.63
C ASN A 113 -2.25 17.97 3.99
N PHE A 114 -3.27 18.84 3.95
CA PHE A 114 -3.84 19.42 5.16
C PHE A 114 -4.38 18.36 6.14
N TYR A 115 -5.05 17.32 5.65
CA TYR A 115 -5.61 16.28 6.54
C TYR A 115 -4.56 15.58 7.38
N ARG A 116 -3.40 15.25 6.78
CA ARG A 116 -2.29 14.56 7.45
C ARG A 116 -1.71 15.35 8.62
N ARG A 117 -1.97 16.66 8.69
CA ARG A 117 -1.53 17.53 9.79
C ARG A 117 -2.45 17.50 10.99
N ILE A 118 -3.73 17.17 10.78
CA ILE A 118 -4.77 17.24 11.83
C ILE A 118 -5.32 15.87 12.25
N VAL A 119 -5.07 14.79 11.49
CA VAL A 119 -5.46 13.43 11.90
C VAL A 119 -4.65 12.96 13.11
N PRO A 120 -5.22 12.10 13.97
CA PRO A 120 -4.48 11.43 15.02
C PRO A 120 -3.28 10.67 14.48
N ARG A 121 -2.11 10.88 15.08
CA ARG A 121 -0.86 10.21 14.70
C ARG A 121 -0.45 9.17 15.74
N GLY A 122 0.37 8.23 15.30
CA GLY A 122 1.04 7.25 16.13
C GLY A 122 2.47 7.02 15.66
N GLU A 123 3.30 6.48 16.55
CA GLU A 123 4.63 6.02 16.20
C GLU A 123 4.54 4.68 15.47
N SER A 124 5.31 4.53 14.43
CA SER A 124 5.56 3.30 13.72
C SER A 124 7.05 3.17 13.39
N GLN A 125 7.43 2.10 12.70
CA GLN A 125 8.82 1.78 12.45
C GLN A 125 9.05 1.00 11.17
N ASN A 126 10.20 1.22 10.57
CA ASN A 126 10.81 0.33 9.59
C ASN A 126 11.89 -0.53 10.25
N VAL A 127 12.07 -1.73 9.73
CA VAL A 127 13.20 -2.61 10.09
C VAL A 127 13.88 -3.05 8.81
N HIS A 128 15.17 -2.75 8.67
CA HIS A 128 15.90 -3.17 7.49
C HIS A 128 17.30 -3.69 7.82
N VAL A 129 17.87 -4.39 6.86
CA VAL A 129 19.26 -4.85 6.87
C VAL A 129 19.92 -4.57 5.55
N VAL A 130 21.24 -4.45 5.57
CA VAL A 130 22.07 -4.28 4.38
C VAL A 130 22.98 -5.50 4.23
N ILE A 131 22.96 -6.10 3.03
CA ILE A 131 23.81 -7.23 2.64
C ILE A 131 24.77 -6.74 1.57
N PRO A 132 26.08 -6.67 1.88
CA PRO A 132 27.07 -6.21 0.91
C PRO A 132 27.28 -7.24 -0.21
N PRO A 133 27.69 -6.82 -1.42
CA PRO A 133 28.09 -7.72 -2.48
C PRO A 133 29.43 -8.41 -2.14
N THR A 134 29.72 -9.50 -2.85
CA THR A 134 31.03 -10.19 -2.76
C THR A 134 32.13 -9.53 -3.60
N GLY A 135 31.73 -8.81 -4.66
CA GLY A 135 32.65 -8.11 -5.57
C GLY A 135 32.51 -6.59 -5.46
N GLU A 136 32.62 -5.91 -6.61
CA GLU A 136 32.51 -4.46 -6.68
C GLU A 136 31.04 -4.02 -6.47
N HIS A 137 30.81 -3.05 -5.58
CA HIS A 137 29.49 -2.45 -5.40
C HIS A 137 29.14 -1.54 -6.59
N LYS A 138 28.32 -2.04 -7.51
CA LYS A 138 27.89 -1.30 -8.70
C LYS A 138 26.50 -0.70 -8.56
N GLN A 139 25.59 -1.38 -7.88
CA GLN A 139 24.19 -1.00 -7.76
C GLN A 139 23.56 -1.47 -6.43
N ASP A 140 22.40 -0.94 -6.12
CA ASP A 140 21.59 -1.32 -4.97
C ASP A 140 20.27 -1.95 -5.38
N LEU A 141 19.86 -2.97 -4.64
CA LEU A 141 18.54 -3.59 -4.76
C LEU A 141 17.78 -3.46 -3.44
N VAL A 142 16.61 -2.85 -3.49
CA VAL A 142 15.72 -2.70 -2.33
C VAL A 142 14.60 -3.73 -2.44
N LEU A 143 14.53 -4.67 -1.51
CA LEU A 143 13.49 -5.68 -1.37
C LEU A 143 12.52 -5.21 -0.29
N VAL A 144 11.23 -5.05 -0.62
CA VAL A 144 10.26 -4.38 0.25
C VAL A 144 9.06 -5.25 0.53
N GLY A 145 8.65 -5.32 1.80
CA GLY A 145 7.39 -5.90 2.22
C GLY A 145 6.89 -5.23 3.50
N HIS A 146 5.60 -4.90 3.55
CA HIS A 146 5.04 -4.17 4.68
C HIS A 146 4.58 -5.07 5.83
N LEU A 147 4.73 -4.55 7.05
CA LEU A 147 4.47 -5.24 8.32
C LEU A 147 3.01 -5.20 8.73
N ASP A 148 2.34 -4.08 8.43
CA ASP A 148 0.99 -3.82 8.88
C ASP A 148 -0.06 -4.60 8.08
N SER A 149 -1.27 -4.61 8.56
CA SER A 149 -2.44 -5.22 7.94
C SER A 149 -3.65 -4.32 8.07
N GLN A 150 -4.55 -4.39 7.09
CA GLN A 150 -5.71 -3.50 6.98
C GLN A 150 -6.88 -3.92 7.86
N ARG A 151 -7.81 -2.99 8.05
CA ARG A 151 -9.14 -3.23 8.59
C ARG A 151 -10.00 -4.02 7.59
N THR A 152 -11.14 -4.55 8.07
CA THR A 152 -12.05 -5.38 7.30
C THR A 152 -13.40 -4.69 7.02
N PRO A 153 -13.41 -3.52 6.35
CA PRO A 153 -14.64 -2.78 6.10
C PRO A 153 -15.59 -3.52 5.14
N PHE A 154 -16.85 -3.17 5.22
CA PHE A 154 -17.90 -3.78 4.41
C PHE A 154 -17.63 -3.69 2.90
N ILE A 155 -16.98 -2.62 2.47
CA ILE A 155 -16.69 -2.35 1.05
C ILE A 155 -15.81 -3.42 0.39
N PHE A 156 -14.99 -4.15 1.14
CA PHE A 156 -14.11 -5.20 0.60
C PHE A 156 -14.72 -6.61 0.65
N ARG A 157 -15.95 -6.80 1.13
CA ARG A 157 -16.57 -8.12 1.28
C ARG A 157 -16.71 -8.93 -0.01
N SER A 158 -16.78 -8.25 -1.17
CA SER A 158 -16.79 -8.91 -2.48
C SER A 158 -16.38 -7.93 -3.59
N PRO A 159 -15.97 -8.43 -4.76
CA PRO A 159 -15.65 -7.58 -5.93
C PRO A 159 -16.82 -6.66 -6.34
N ALA A 160 -18.07 -7.09 -6.12
CA ALA A 160 -19.23 -6.25 -6.38
C ALA A 160 -19.32 -5.04 -5.42
N HIS A 161 -18.99 -5.23 -4.13
CA HIS A 161 -18.95 -4.13 -3.16
C HIS A 161 -17.81 -3.14 -3.49
N VAL A 162 -16.64 -3.63 -3.85
CA VAL A 162 -15.52 -2.79 -4.30
C VAL A 162 -15.95 -1.93 -5.49
N LYS A 163 -16.59 -2.51 -6.50
CA LYS A 163 -17.08 -1.76 -7.66
C LYS A 163 -18.14 -0.71 -7.30
N VAL A 164 -19.03 -1.01 -6.36
CA VAL A 164 -20.02 -0.03 -5.86
C VAL A 164 -19.31 1.12 -5.16
N TYR A 165 -18.30 0.81 -4.35
CA TYR A 165 -17.50 1.82 -3.66
C TYR A 165 -16.73 2.71 -4.65
N ASP A 166 -16.08 2.17 -5.66
CA ASP A 166 -15.39 2.92 -6.71
C ASP A 166 -16.32 3.88 -7.44
N ASN A 167 -17.54 3.42 -7.79
CA ASN A 167 -18.54 4.28 -8.41
C ASN A 167 -19.02 5.36 -7.45
N MET A 168 -19.26 5.03 -6.18
CA MET A 168 -19.68 5.97 -5.15
C MET A 168 -18.62 7.06 -4.94
N THR A 169 -17.36 6.71 -4.77
CA THR A 169 -16.27 7.68 -4.60
C THR A 169 -16.13 8.61 -5.79
N THR A 170 -16.30 8.08 -7.02
CA THR A 170 -16.31 8.88 -8.23
C THR A 170 -17.44 9.89 -8.23
N VAL A 171 -18.67 9.49 -7.88
CA VAL A 171 -19.84 10.38 -7.79
C VAL A 171 -19.63 11.43 -6.70
N VAL A 172 -19.14 11.03 -5.52
CA VAL A 172 -18.83 11.96 -4.43
C VAL A 172 -17.84 13.01 -4.89
N PHE A 173 -16.77 12.61 -5.55
CA PHE A 173 -15.75 13.54 -6.05
C PHE A 173 -16.30 14.54 -7.06
N ILE A 174 -17.15 14.09 -8.00
CA ILE A 174 -17.85 14.97 -8.94
C ILE A 174 -18.75 15.97 -8.21
N THR A 175 -19.50 15.54 -7.20
CA THR A 175 -20.37 16.44 -6.44
C THR A 175 -19.57 17.44 -5.59
N PHE A 176 -18.41 17.05 -5.07
CA PHE A 176 -17.50 17.96 -4.36
C PHE A 176 -16.96 19.05 -5.27
N ILE A 177 -16.58 18.70 -6.51
CA ILE A 177 -16.19 19.67 -7.54
C ILE A 177 -17.36 20.63 -7.85
N ALA A 178 -18.55 20.08 -8.05
CA ALA A 178 -19.74 20.88 -8.32
C ALA A 178 -20.03 21.89 -7.18
N GLN A 179 -19.95 21.46 -5.92
CA GLN A 179 -20.13 22.36 -4.77
C GLN A 179 -19.10 23.48 -4.74
N ALA A 180 -17.81 23.17 -4.97
CA ALA A 180 -16.77 24.20 -4.98
C ALA A 180 -16.99 25.23 -6.08
N ILE A 181 -17.39 24.80 -7.28
CA ILE A 181 -17.73 25.70 -8.40
C ILE A 181 -18.95 26.56 -8.05
N LEU A 182 -20.04 25.94 -7.59
CA LEU A 182 -21.29 26.63 -7.27
C LEU A 182 -21.10 27.65 -6.16
N PHE A 183 -20.38 27.33 -5.09
CA PHE A 183 -20.13 28.29 -4.02
C PHE A 183 -19.19 29.43 -4.44
N THR A 184 -18.25 29.16 -5.35
CA THR A 184 -17.41 30.19 -5.95
C THR A 184 -18.26 31.16 -6.82
N LEU A 185 -19.17 30.63 -7.61
CA LEU A 185 -20.13 31.46 -8.36
C LEU A 185 -21.03 32.26 -7.42
N GLY A 186 -21.45 31.70 -6.31
CA GLY A 186 -22.27 32.33 -5.29
C GLY A 186 -21.64 33.56 -4.62
N ILE A 187 -20.31 33.73 -4.71
CA ILE A 187 -19.63 34.97 -4.26
C ILE A 187 -20.08 36.18 -5.10
N PHE A 188 -20.26 35.99 -6.40
CA PHE A 188 -20.58 37.04 -7.38
C PHE A 188 -22.07 37.12 -7.68
N PHE A 189 -22.76 35.99 -7.59
CA PHE A 189 -24.16 35.83 -7.96
C PHE A 189 -24.94 35.20 -6.79
N PRO A 190 -25.65 36.00 -5.97
CA PRO A 190 -26.37 35.51 -4.77
C PRO A 190 -27.68 34.79 -5.14
N TRP A 191 -27.59 33.80 -6.01
CA TRP A 191 -28.72 32.98 -6.44
C TRP A 191 -29.09 31.93 -5.39
N SER A 192 -30.32 31.94 -4.89
CA SER A 192 -30.78 31.02 -3.85
C SER A 192 -30.75 29.56 -4.30
N TRP A 193 -30.93 29.30 -5.61
CA TRP A 193 -30.90 27.93 -6.13
C TRP A 193 -29.54 27.23 -5.99
N ILE A 194 -28.44 27.95 -5.84
CA ILE A 194 -27.08 27.40 -5.68
C ILE A 194 -27.04 26.48 -4.49
N TRP A 195 -27.59 26.87 -3.35
CA TRP A 195 -27.62 26.03 -2.16
C TRP A 195 -28.39 24.72 -2.40
N TYR A 196 -29.59 24.83 -3.02
CA TYR A 196 -30.39 23.63 -3.32
C TYR A 196 -29.67 22.68 -4.29
N ALA A 197 -28.90 23.20 -5.24
CA ALA A 197 -28.11 22.42 -6.19
C ALA A 197 -26.96 21.64 -5.52
N THR A 198 -26.55 22.02 -4.29
CA THR A 198 -25.50 21.30 -3.53
C THR A 198 -26.06 20.26 -2.54
N ILE A 199 -27.39 20.09 -2.44
CA ILE A 199 -28.00 19.01 -1.61
C ILE A 199 -27.46 17.62 -1.96
N PRO A 200 -27.29 17.24 -3.24
CA PRO A 200 -26.67 15.96 -3.59
C PRO A 200 -25.26 15.78 -3.00
N THR A 201 -24.47 16.85 -2.93
CA THR A 201 -23.14 16.81 -2.29
C THR A 201 -23.25 16.53 -0.80
N ALA A 202 -24.16 17.21 -0.10
CA ALA A 202 -24.38 16.97 1.34
C ALA A 202 -24.79 15.51 1.60
N PHE A 203 -25.70 14.96 0.77
CA PHE A 203 -26.10 13.56 0.86
C PHE A 203 -24.92 12.61 0.61
N CYS A 204 -24.13 12.83 -0.43
CA CYS A 204 -22.93 12.05 -0.75
C CYS A 204 -21.88 12.12 0.39
N ALA A 205 -21.65 13.32 0.96
CA ALA A 205 -20.73 13.49 2.08
C ALA A 205 -21.18 12.73 3.34
N ILE A 206 -22.48 12.68 3.62
CA ILE A 206 -23.03 11.89 4.73
C ILE A 206 -22.80 10.40 4.48
N LEU A 207 -23.07 9.88 3.27
CA LEU A 207 -22.90 8.48 2.95
C LEU A 207 -21.43 8.05 3.03
N LEU A 208 -20.52 8.83 2.41
CA LEU A 208 -19.08 8.54 2.46
C LEU A 208 -18.55 8.66 3.89
N GLY A 209 -18.95 9.69 4.63
CA GLY A 209 -18.59 9.86 6.03
C GLY A 209 -19.02 8.68 6.91
N ALA A 210 -20.24 8.18 6.71
CA ALA A 210 -20.75 6.98 7.41
C ALA A 210 -19.94 5.73 7.04
N ALA A 211 -19.57 5.56 5.76
CA ALA A 211 -18.71 4.48 5.31
C ALA A 211 -17.31 4.57 5.93
N CYS A 212 -16.72 5.78 6.04
CA CYS A 212 -15.44 5.99 6.70
C CYS A 212 -15.49 5.64 8.21
N ILE A 213 -16.58 5.99 8.90
CA ILE A 213 -16.76 5.64 10.32
C ILE A 213 -16.91 4.13 10.49
N GLU A 214 -17.71 3.48 9.64
CA GLU A 214 -17.84 2.01 9.65
C GLU A 214 -16.47 1.36 9.43
N ALA A 215 -15.77 1.77 8.38
CA ALA A 215 -14.48 1.22 8.03
C ALA A 215 -13.47 1.37 9.17
N ASP A 216 -13.36 2.54 9.78
CA ASP A 216 -12.41 2.80 10.88
C ASP A 216 -12.76 2.07 12.18
N SER A 217 -14.01 1.61 12.34
CA SER A 217 -14.47 0.84 13.51
C SER A 217 -14.34 -0.68 13.34
N THR A 218 -14.04 -1.19 12.13
CA THR A 218 -13.90 -2.63 11.91
C THR A 218 -12.58 -3.19 12.50
N PRO A 219 -12.52 -4.48 12.83
CA PRO A 219 -11.28 -5.11 13.28
C PRO A 219 -10.25 -5.18 12.14
N PHE A 220 -8.99 -5.27 12.53
CA PHE A 220 -7.90 -5.57 11.58
C PHE A 220 -7.93 -7.05 11.18
N THR A 221 -7.53 -7.36 9.93
CA THR A 221 -7.33 -8.73 9.46
C THR A 221 -6.06 -9.35 10.06
N ALA A 222 -5.98 -10.68 10.06
CA ALA A 222 -4.74 -11.38 10.39
C ALA A 222 -3.62 -11.07 9.38
N GLY A 223 -3.98 -10.67 8.16
CA GLY A 223 -3.03 -10.23 7.14
C GLY A 223 -2.05 -11.32 6.74
N ALA A 224 -2.55 -12.54 6.48
CA ALA A 224 -1.68 -13.63 6.08
C ALA A 224 -1.17 -13.44 4.67
N ASN A 225 -2.06 -13.16 3.73
CA ASN A 225 -1.70 -12.82 2.35
C ASN A 225 -1.26 -11.36 2.26
N ASP A 226 -1.97 -10.46 2.94
CA ASP A 226 -1.81 -9.01 2.95
C ASP A 226 -1.38 -8.50 4.35
N ASN A 227 -0.04 -8.40 4.72
CA ASN A 227 1.06 -8.75 3.83
C ASN A 227 2.16 -9.56 4.57
N ALA A 228 1.77 -10.52 5.41
CA ALA A 228 2.76 -11.41 6.03
C ALA A 228 3.58 -12.20 4.98
N THR A 229 2.99 -12.44 3.79
CA THR A 229 3.70 -13.09 2.68
C THR A 229 4.87 -12.26 2.18
N ALA A 230 4.73 -10.95 2.05
CA ALA A 230 5.82 -10.08 1.62
C ALA A 230 6.94 -9.97 2.66
N VAL A 231 6.59 -9.79 3.93
CA VAL A 231 7.61 -9.83 5.00
C VAL A 231 8.32 -11.18 5.03
N GLY A 232 7.57 -12.28 4.89
CA GLY A 232 8.11 -13.63 4.89
C GLY A 232 9.09 -13.88 3.75
N ILE A 233 8.79 -13.44 2.52
CA ILE A 233 9.72 -13.60 1.40
C ILE A 233 10.96 -12.72 1.58
N VAL A 234 10.82 -11.47 2.08
CA VAL A 234 11.96 -10.58 2.37
C VAL A 234 12.91 -11.22 3.38
N LEU A 235 12.38 -11.79 4.47
CA LEU A 235 13.19 -12.49 5.49
C LEU A 235 13.89 -13.72 4.92
N THR A 236 13.18 -14.53 4.12
CA THR A 236 13.72 -15.76 3.51
C THR A 236 14.80 -15.43 2.47
N LEU A 237 14.56 -14.40 1.64
CA LEU A 237 15.57 -13.90 0.67
C LEU A 237 16.80 -13.35 1.39
N ALA A 238 16.62 -12.58 2.46
CA ALA A 238 17.74 -12.04 3.23
C ALA A 238 18.63 -13.14 3.80
N GLU A 239 18.06 -14.24 4.27
CA GLU A 239 18.84 -15.40 4.74
C GLU A 239 19.62 -16.05 3.59
N GLY A 240 18.98 -16.32 2.45
CA GLY A 240 19.63 -16.88 1.27
C GLY A 240 20.76 -15.98 0.74
N LEU A 241 20.50 -14.68 0.64
CA LEU A 241 21.47 -13.68 0.19
C LEU A 241 22.58 -13.42 1.21
N LYS A 242 22.35 -13.63 2.51
CA LYS A 242 23.43 -13.62 3.50
C LYS A 242 24.37 -14.82 3.36
N ALA A 243 23.84 -15.99 3.04
CA ALA A 243 24.62 -17.21 2.80
C ALA A 243 25.36 -17.15 1.45
N HIS A 244 24.72 -16.60 0.43
CA HIS A 244 25.23 -16.47 -0.95
C HIS A 244 24.99 -15.04 -1.47
N PRO A 245 25.83 -14.05 -1.07
CA PRO A 245 25.63 -12.69 -1.48
C PRO A 245 25.81 -12.49 -2.99
N LEU A 246 25.13 -11.50 -3.54
CA LEU A 246 25.26 -11.12 -4.94
C LEU A 246 26.67 -10.62 -5.24
N GLN A 247 27.08 -10.66 -6.51
CA GLN A 247 28.43 -10.28 -6.91
C GLN A 247 28.60 -8.75 -6.97
N ASN A 248 27.66 -8.05 -7.57
CA ASN A 248 27.78 -6.63 -7.90
C ASN A 248 26.77 -5.75 -7.16
N THR A 249 25.77 -6.36 -6.51
CA THR A 249 24.60 -5.67 -5.97
C THR A 249 24.58 -5.72 -4.44
N ARG A 250 24.56 -4.54 -3.81
CA ARG A 250 24.25 -4.40 -2.38
C ARG A 250 22.75 -4.49 -2.21
N VAL A 251 22.29 -5.30 -1.25
CA VAL A 251 20.85 -5.52 -1.04
C VAL A 251 20.38 -4.88 0.26
N PHE A 252 19.31 -4.10 0.18
CA PHE A 252 18.51 -3.65 1.32
C PHE A 252 17.28 -4.56 1.43
N ALA A 253 17.15 -5.31 2.52
CA ALA A 253 15.94 -6.06 2.83
C ALA A 253 15.14 -5.25 3.86
N VAL A 254 14.01 -4.72 3.45
CA VAL A 254 13.24 -3.70 4.17
C VAL A 254 11.86 -4.23 4.51
N CYS A 255 11.53 -4.23 5.80
CA CYS A 255 10.18 -4.46 6.31
C CYS A 255 9.63 -3.10 6.76
N THR A 256 8.68 -2.55 6.00
CA THR A 256 8.11 -1.22 6.20
C THR A 256 6.89 -1.27 7.12
N GLY A 257 6.66 -0.21 7.88
CA GLY A 257 5.42 -0.01 8.63
C GLY A 257 4.49 0.98 7.94
N CYS A 258 3.20 0.95 8.29
CA CYS A 258 2.22 1.93 7.85
C CYS A 258 2.10 2.09 6.33
N GLU A 259 2.15 0.98 5.60
CA GLU A 259 1.78 0.96 4.19
C GLU A 259 0.30 1.26 4.02
N GLU A 260 -0.55 0.58 4.78
CA GLU A 260 -2.01 0.59 4.75
C GLU A 260 -2.65 1.94 5.11
N VAL A 261 -1.84 2.88 5.54
CA VAL A 261 -2.24 4.26 5.85
C VAL A 261 -1.46 5.28 5.02
N GLN A 262 -1.19 4.99 3.75
CA GLN A 262 -0.53 5.89 2.79
C GLN A 262 0.99 5.81 2.78
N HIS A 263 1.56 4.60 2.94
CA HIS A 263 2.97 4.26 2.70
C HIS A 263 3.98 5.08 3.51
N TYR A 264 3.63 5.50 4.74
CA TYR A 264 4.51 6.36 5.54
C TYR A 264 5.89 5.74 5.77
N GLY A 265 5.97 4.40 5.92
CA GLY A 265 7.22 3.69 6.11
C GLY A 265 8.15 3.81 4.91
N MET A 266 7.65 3.60 3.70
CA MET A 266 8.46 3.69 2.49
C MET A 266 8.89 5.13 2.19
N ILE A 267 8.01 6.10 2.43
CA ILE A 267 8.33 7.53 2.34
C ILE A 267 9.46 7.88 3.31
N ASP A 268 9.40 7.43 4.58
CA ASP A 268 10.45 7.65 5.58
C ASP A 268 11.77 7.00 5.17
N PHE A 269 11.72 5.74 4.69
CA PHE A 269 12.89 5.02 4.21
C PHE A 269 13.61 5.79 3.09
N TYR A 270 12.91 6.21 2.04
CA TYR A 270 13.55 6.97 0.96
C TYR A 270 14.01 8.35 1.40
N ASN A 271 13.31 9.03 2.30
CA ASN A 271 13.77 10.31 2.84
C ASN A 271 15.13 10.20 3.53
N ARG A 272 15.39 9.08 4.22
CA ARG A 272 16.66 8.82 4.92
C ARG A 272 17.74 8.30 3.97
N HIS A 273 17.41 7.35 3.12
CA HIS A 273 18.40 6.50 2.44
C HIS A 273 18.65 6.82 0.97
N ARG A 274 17.73 7.53 0.27
CA ARG A 274 17.88 7.78 -1.18
C ARG A 274 19.22 8.40 -1.57
N GLY A 275 19.84 9.18 -0.70
CA GLY A 275 21.12 9.85 -0.95
C GLY A 275 22.33 8.92 -0.92
N GLU A 276 22.21 7.73 -0.33
CA GLU A 276 23.26 6.71 -0.24
C GLU A 276 23.10 5.58 -1.27
N LEU A 277 21.94 5.51 -1.94
CA LEU A 277 21.66 4.48 -2.93
C LEU A 277 22.40 4.76 -4.23
N LYS A 278 23.08 3.74 -4.76
CA LYS A 278 23.83 3.76 -6.01
C LYS A 278 23.09 2.97 -7.08
N ASP A 279 22.71 3.60 -8.18
CA ASP A 279 21.94 2.99 -9.28
C ASP A 279 20.83 2.03 -8.75
N PRO A 280 19.91 2.53 -7.89
CA PRO A 280 19.00 1.67 -7.16
C PRO A 280 17.92 1.06 -8.05
N LYS A 281 17.49 -0.15 -7.69
CA LYS A 281 16.27 -0.80 -8.18
C LYS A 281 15.46 -1.30 -7.00
N ALA A 282 14.14 -1.34 -7.11
CA ALA A 282 13.28 -1.84 -6.05
C ALA A 282 12.35 -2.95 -6.54
N LEU A 283 12.26 -4.02 -5.75
CA LEU A 283 11.27 -5.09 -5.89
C LEU A 283 10.32 -4.99 -4.70
N ILE A 284 9.08 -4.68 -4.98
CA ILE A 284 8.01 -4.61 -4.00
C ILE A 284 7.25 -5.93 -4.03
N PHE A 285 6.97 -6.48 -2.88
CA PHE A 285 6.25 -7.74 -2.72
C PHE A 285 4.88 -7.48 -2.13
N GLU A 286 3.85 -8.07 -2.79
CA GLU A 286 2.47 -7.79 -2.42
C GLU A 286 1.58 -9.03 -2.57
N MET A 287 0.96 -9.49 -1.48
CA MET A 287 -0.08 -10.53 -1.45
C MET A 287 0.31 -11.87 -2.11
N LEU A 288 1.53 -12.36 -1.95
CA LEU A 288 2.14 -13.42 -2.77
C LEU A 288 1.70 -14.87 -2.45
N GLY A 289 0.71 -15.06 -1.56
CA GLY A 289 0.41 -16.39 -1.00
C GLY A 289 -0.73 -17.17 -1.63
N CYS A 290 -1.63 -16.54 -2.40
CA CYS A 290 -2.91 -17.16 -2.79
C CYS A 290 -3.15 -17.25 -4.29
N SER A 291 -2.47 -16.47 -5.10
CA SER A 291 -2.63 -16.40 -6.56
C SER A 291 -1.39 -15.82 -7.24
N GLY A 292 -1.32 -15.90 -8.56
CA GLY A 292 -0.16 -15.47 -9.32
C GLY A 292 0.81 -16.62 -9.61
N PRO A 293 2.12 -16.34 -9.73
CA PRO A 293 2.73 -15.02 -9.62
C PRO A 293 2.35 -14.07 -10.76
N ALA A 294 2.24 -12.80 -10.42
CA ALA A 294 2.07 -11.75 -11.40
C ALA A 294 3.05 -10.60 -11.13
N TRP A 295 3.21 -9.70 -12.09
CA TRP A 295 3.91 -8.45 -11.91
C TRP A 295 3.07 -7.28 -12.38
N LEU A 296 3.15 -6.15 -11.69
CA LEU A 296 2.41 -4.97 -12.08
C LEU A 296 3.13 -4.20 -13.18
N THR A 297 2.42 -3.93 -14.26
CA THR A 297 2.88 -3.04 -15.32
C THR A 297 2.53 -1.58 -15.02
N ARG A 298 1.45 -1.37 -14.23
CA ARG A 298 0.93 -0.07 -13.84
C ARG A 298 0.02 -0.20 -12.62
N GLU A 299 0.06 0.82 -11.78
CA GLU A 299 -0.87 1.03 -10.66
C GLU A 299 -1.30 2.49 -10.57
N GLY A 300 -2.26 2.83 -9.73
CA GLY A 300 -2.65 4.21 -9.43
C GLY A 300 -4.15 4.44 -9.35
N ILE A 301 -4.54 5.41 -8.52
CA ILE A 301 -5.92 5.88 -8.39
C ILE A 301 -6.16 7.04 -9.38
N ILE A 302 -5.49 8.17 -9.18
CA ILE A 302 -5.59 9.37 -10.04
C ILE A 302 -4.36 9.47 -10.94
N VAL A 303 -3.17 9.36 -10.35
CA VAL A 303 -1.91 9.44 -11.08
C VAL A 303 -1.40 8.02 -11.33
N PRO A 304 -1.28 7.60 -12.60
CA PRO A 304 -0.76 6.27 -12.90
C PRO A 304 0.76 6.23 -12.71
N PHE A 305 1.23 5.25 -11.95
CA PHE A 305 2.64 4.88 -11.82
C PHE A 305 2.91 3.64 -12.69
N LYS A 306 3.93 3.70 -13.52
CA LYS A 306 4.34 2.59 -14.42
C LYS A 306 5.59 1.95 -13.87
N ALA A 307 5.62 0.63 -13.87
CA ALA A 307 6.84 -0.11 -13.56
C ALA A 307 7.98 0.24 -14.54
N ASP A 308 9.20 0.06 -14.09
CA ASP A 308 10.39 0.36 -14.89
C ASP A 308 10.43 -0.50 -16.16
N PRO A 309 10.65 0.07 -17.36
CA PRO A 309 10.64 -0.67 -18.60
C PRO A 309 11.72 -1.76 -18.70
N ASN A 310 12.89 -1.57 -18.09
CA ASN A 310 13.97 -2.56 -18.13
C ASN A 310 13.65 -3.75 -17.20
N LEU A 311 13.10 -3.48 -16.02
CA LEU A 311 12.63 -4.54 -15.12
C LEU A 311 11.46 -5.30 -15.75
N LEU A 312 10.52 -4.62 -16.43
CA LEU A 312 9.45 -5.27 -17.20
C LEU A 312 9.98 -6.17 -18.29
N ALA A 313 10.88 -5.67 -19.15
CA ALA A 313 11.47 -6.48 -20.21
C ALA A 313 12.23 -7.70 -19.65
N THR A 314 12.89 -7.53 -18.51
CA THR A 314 13.63 -8.60 -17.84
C THR A 314 12.68 -9.70 -17.34
N ILE A 315 11.62 -9.33 -16.61
CA ILE A 315 10.69 -10.32 -16.05
C ILE A 315 9.85 -11.00 -17.14
N GLU A 316 9.45 -10.27 -18.18
CA GLU A 316 8.74 -10.81 -19.35
C GLU A 316 9.58 -11.86 -20.07
N LYS A 317 10.86 -11.58 -20.28
CA LYS A 317 11.79 -12.54 -20.87
C LYS A 317 11.92 -13.79 -19.99
N LEU A 318 12.18 -13.64 -18.69
CA LEU A 318 12.28 -14.76 -17.74
C LEU A 318 10.99 -15.59 -17.72
N ALA A 319 9.82 -14.95 -17.68
CA ALA A 319 8.54 -15.64 -17.70
C ALA A 319 8.30 -16.42 -19.02
N SER A 320 8.82 -15.93 -20.14
CA SER A 320 8.75 -16.65 -21.41
C SER A 320 9.70 -17.85 -21.49
N GLU A 321 10.84 -17.76 -20.81
CA GLU A 321 11.83 -18.85 -20.69
C GLU A 321 11.37 -19.92 -19.69
N HIS A 322 10.48 -19.58 -18.75
CA HIS A 322 9.98 -20.41 -17.66
C HIS A 322 8.46 -20.48 -17.61
N PRO A 323 7.80 -21.10 -18.62
CA PRO A 323 6.33 -21.17 -18.66
C PRO A 323 5.71 -21.97 -17.50
N GLU A 324 6.49 -22.80 -16.80
CA GLU A 324 6.08 -23.55 -15.61
C GLU A 324 5.74 -22.62 -14.43
N TRP A 325 6.25 -21.41 -14.38
CA TRP A 325 5.86 -20.44 -13.36
C TRP A 325 4.43 -19.94 -13.54
N LYS A 326 3.84 -20.07 -14.74
CA LYS A 326 2.50 -19.58 -15.06
C LYS A 326 2.32 -18.08 -14.77
N ALA A 327 3.42 -17.35 -14.78
CA ALA A 327 3.48 -15.93 -14.42
C ALA A 327 2.86 -15.04 -15.53
N TYR A 328 2.36 -13.85 -15.17
CA TYR A 328 1.67 -12.97 -16.11
C TYR A 328 1.72 -11.49 -15.65
N PRO A 329 1.59 -10.54 -16.62
CA PRO A 329 1.44 -9.13 -16.30
C PRO A 329 0.04 -8.82 -15.74
N ALA A 330 0.01 -7.87 -14.80
CA ALA A 330 -1.23 -7.39 -14.19
C ALA A 330 -1.24 -5.85 -14.11
N LYS A 331 -2.38 -5.30 -13.70
CA LYS A 331 -2.58 -3.86 -13.48
C LYS A 331 -3.50 -3.67 -12.28
N ILE A 332 -3.21 -2.66 -11.47
CA ILE A 332 -4.13 -2.20 -10.43
C ILE A 332 -4.72 -0.85 -10.84
N SER A 333 -6.02 -0.73 -10.64
CA SER A 333 -6.75 0.53 -10.70
C SER A 333 -7.45 0.72 -9.36
N GLY A 334 -7.33 1.89 -8.74
CA GLY A 334 -7.96 2.16 -7.44
C GLY A 334 -7.08 1.88 -6.21
N GLY A 335 -5.80 1.58 -6.40
CA GLY A 335 -4.81 1.41 -5.34
C GLY A 335 -3.39 1.65 -5.82
N ASN A 336 -2.47 1.75 -4.89
CA ASN A 336 -1.03 1.78 -5.12
C ASN A 336 -0.37 0.77 -4.18
N THR A 337 0.84 0.36 -4.55
CA THR A 337 1.81 -0.30 -3.69
C THR A 337 2.98 0.66 -3.44
N GLU A 338 3.94 0.26 -2.65
CA GLU A 338 5.15 1.06 -2.39
C GLU A 338 6.01 1.29 -3.66
N MET A 339 5.66 0.68 -4.81
CA MET A 339 6.26 1.00 -6.11
C MET A 339 5.99 2.46 -6.52
N ALA A 340 4.82 3.01 -6.19
CA ALA A 340 4.50 4.41 -6.45
C ALA A 340 5.50 5.35 -5.76
N ASP A 341 5.90 5.03 -4.53
CA ASP A 341 6.88 5.82 -3.78
C ASP A 341 8.28 5.68 -4.38
N ALA A 342 8.70 4.45 -4.69
CA ALA A 342 9.97 4.23 -5.38
C ALA A 342 10.09 5.11 -6.64
N ILE A 343 9.07 5.10 -7.48
CA ILE A 343 9.03 5.89 -8.72
C ILE A 343 9.08 7.40 -8.42
N ARG A 344 8.38 7.90 -7.39
CA ARG A 344 8.43 9.30 -6.97
C ARG A 344 9.83 9.72 -6.54
N TYR A 345 10.53 8.84 -5.83
CA TYR A 345 11.90 9.06 -5.43
C TYR A 345 12.92 8.76 -6.54
N LYS A 346 12.43 8.51 -7.78
CA LYS A 346 13.21 8.21 -8.98
C LYS A 346 14.04 6.93 -8.87
N VAL A 347 13.50 5.96 -8.16
CA VAL A 347 14.03 4.60 -8.07
C VAL A 347 13.24 3.70 -9.04
N PRO A 348 13.88 3.12 -10.07
CA PRO A 348 13.28 2.11 -10.93
C PRO A 348 12.71 0.97 -10.11
N ALA A 349 11.44 0.64 -10.32
CA ALA A 349 10.76 -0.33 -9.47
C ALA A 349 9.76 -1.20 -10.24
N ILE A 350 9.45 -2.37 -9.67
CA ILE A 350 8.40 -3.26 -10.10
C ILE A 350 7.79 -3.94 -8.86
N THR A 351 6.47 -4.15 -8.87
CA THR A 351 5.78 -4.94 -7.85
C THR A 351 5.53 -6.35 -8.36
N LEU A 352 5.97 -7.35 -7.60
CA LEU A 352 5.53 -8.74 -7.74
C LEU A 352 4.27 -8.91 -6.89
N PHE A 353 3.18 -9.36 -7.52
CA PHE A 353 1.85 -9.28 -6.93
C PHE A 353 1.09 -10.61 -7.04
N GLY A 354 0.38 -10.97 -5.99
CA GLY A 354 -0.51 -12.13 -5.97
C GLY A 354 -1.94 -11.78 -6.42
N MET A 355 -2.16 -11.69 -7.71
CA MET A 355 -3.45 -11.37 -8.31
C MET A 355 -3.88 -12.47 -9.29
N THR A 356 -5.18 -12.70 -9.47
CA THR A 356 -5.69 -13.59 -10.50
C THR A 356 -5.61 -12.94 -11.89
N ARG A 357 -5.75 -13.75 -12.96
CA ARG A 357 -5.75 -13.22 -14.34
C ARG A 357 -6.92 -12.28 -14.63
N GLU A 358 -8.01 -12.41 -13.86
CA GLU A 358 -9.19 -11.56 -13.93
C GLU A 358 -9.02 -10.24 -13.17
N GLY A 359 -7.85 -10.01 -12.53
CA GLY A 359 -7.55 -8.79 -11.79
C GLY A 359 -8.13 -8.78 -10.37
N ILE A 360 -8.36 -9.95 -9.78
CA ILE A 360 -8.87 -10.06 -8.41
C ILE A 360 -7.71 -10.38 -7.46
N SER A 361 -7.59 -9.63 -6.38
CA SER A 361 -6.70 -9.92 -5.25
C SER A 361 -7.45 -10.76 -4.22
N PRO A 362 -7.17 -12.08 -4.10
CA PRO A 362 -7.89 -12.93 -3.16
C PRO A 362 -7.65 -12.50 -1.72
N TYR A 363 -8.73 -12.47 -0.94
CA TYR A 363 -8.72 -12.15 0.49
C TYR A 363 -8.29 -10.72 0.86
N TRP A 364 -8.21 -9.80 -0.10
CA TRP A 364 -7.83 -8.41 0.13
C TRP A 364 -8.76 -7.72 1.13
N HIS A 365 -8.20 -7.25 2.24
CA HIS A 365 -8.87 -6.49 3.32
C HIS A 365 -10.13 -7.18 3.89
N VAL A 366 -10.14 -8.50 3.99
CA VAL A 366 -11.26 -9.26 4.56
C VAL A 366 -10.81 -10.15 5.72
N LYS A 367 -11.76 -10.49 6.61
CA LYS A 367 -11.50 -11.39 7.76
C LYS A 367 -11.01 -12.79 7.35
N ALA A 368 -11.26 -13.18 6.10
CA ALA A 368 -10.86 -14.48 5.57
C ALA A 368 -9.40 -14.52 5.13
N ASP A 369 -8.64 -13.42 5.24
CA ASP A 369 -7.20 -13.41 5.01
C ASP A 369 -6.47 -14.08 6.18
N THR A 370 -6.36 -15.39 6.10
CA THR A 370 -5.83 -16.26 7.16
C THR A 370 -4.82 -17.26 6.59
N PHE A 371 -3.95 -17.78 7.45
CA PHE A 371 -2.82 -18.64 7.07
C PHE A 371 -3.23 -19.89 6.28
N ASP A 372 -4.38 -20.48 6.56
CA ASP A 372 -4.91 -21.66 5.86
C ASP A 372 -5.29 -21.44 4.40
N LYS A 373 -5.23 -20.18 3.91
CA LYS A 373 -5.47 -19.81 2.52
C LYS A 373 -4.22 -19.80 1.66
N MET A 374 -3.05 -19.90 2.28
CA MET A 374 -1.79 -19.91 1.54
C MET A 374 -1.68 -21.14 0.65
N ASP A 375 -1.25 -20.94 -0.60
CA ASP A 375 -1.01 -21.97 -1.60
C ASP A 375 0.51 -22.16 -1.79
N PRO A 376 1.08 -23.25 -1.27
CA PRO A 376 2.51 -23.52 -1.37
C PRO A 376 3.03 -23.63 -2.82
N GLU A 377 2.20 -24.08 -3.76
CA GLU A 377 2.59 -24.17 -5.18
C GLU A 377 2.71 -22.80 -5.83
N VAL A 378 1.78 -21.88 -5.49
CA VAL A 378 1.88 -20.47 -5.91
C VAL A 378 3.14 -19.84 -5.33
N MET A 379 3.40 -20.06 -4.05
CA MET A 379 4.58 -19.52 -3.36
C MET A 379 5.88 -20.07 -3.96
N GLU A 380 5.93 -21.34 -4.34
CA GLU A 380 7.10 -21.93 -5.00
C GLU A 380 7.36 -21.30 -6.38
N ARG A 381 6.33 -21.16 -7.20
CA ARG A 381 6.46 -20.46 -8.49
C ARG A 381 6.93 -19.02 -8.32
N THR A 382 6.37 -18.32 -7.33
CA THR A 382 6.76 -16.94 -7.00
C THR A 382 8.22 -16.86 -6.52
N TRP A 383 8.65 -17.80 -5.67
CA TRP A 383 10.02 -17.89 -5.21
C TRP A 383 11.00 -18.06 -6.36
N ASN A 384 10.73 -19.01 -7.26
CA ASN A 384 11.58 -19.29 -8.41
C ASN A 384 11.68 -18.08 -9.35
N MET A 385 10.56 -17.43 -9.64
CA MET A 385 10.54 -16.20 -10.45
C MET A 385 11.33 -15.06 -9.79
N THR A 386 11.12 -14.85 -8.50
CA THR A 386 11.76 -13.77 -7.74
C THR A 386 13.27 -13.94 -7.68
N THR A 387 13.74 -15.15 -7.37
CA THR A 387 15.18 -15.44 -7.29
C THR A 387 15.86 -15.31 -8.64
N ALA A 388 15.24 -15.78 -9.72
CA ALA A 388 15.75 -15.60 -11.07
C ALA A 388 15.85 -14.12 -11.46
N LEU A 389 14.84 -13.30 -11.11
CA LEU A 389 14.86 -11.86 -11.35
C LEU A 389 15.99 -11.17 -10.59
N ILE A 390 16.19 -11.49 -9.30
CA ILE A 390 17.26 -10.94 -8.48
C ILE A 390 18.63 -11.25 -9.07
N HIS A 391 18.89 -12.50 -9.47
CA HIS A 391 20.15 -12.87 -10.11
C HIS A 391 20.34 -12.20 -11.47
N LYS A 392 19.25 -11.97 -12.22
CA LYS A 392 19.32 -11.27 -13.50
C LYS A 392 19.62 -9.78 -13.34
N ILE A 393 19.20 -9.17 -12.24
CA ILE A 393 19.51 -7.78 -11.89
C ILE A 393 21.00 -7.65 -11.51
N ASP A 394 21.60 -8.65 -10.87
CA ASP A 394 23.00 -8.62 -10.42
C ASP A 394 24.01 -8.72 -11.58
N ASN A 395 23.60 -9.37 -12.71
CA ASN A 395 24.43 -9.59 -13.90
C ASN A 395 24.33 -8.46 -14.92
#